data_c82df3b745f848510a56dfc929ec8a53
#
_entry.id   c82df3b745f848510a56dfc929ec8a53
#
_cell.length_a   1.000
_cell.length_b   1.000
_cell.length_c   1.000
_cell.angle_alpha   90.00
_cell.angle_beta   90.00
_cell.angle_gamma   90.00
#
_symmetry.space_group_name_H-M   'P 1'
#
loop_
_entity.id
_entity.type
_entity.pdbx_description
1 polymer ?
#
loop_
_entity_poly.entity_id
_entity_poly.type
_entity_poly.pdbx_seq_one_letter_code
_entity_poly.pdbx_strand_id
1 'polypeptide(L)'
;MIEKFKTLFFVKSSLISLYLALTIPIPFIAIDRFKTLSLFTFVVGLYFIIDITSDYVETCNNKNSYKTSFNSKTLWRKNWEISWKDIKFIKSLPTSQGSKVYYFITNNGESFLIPQRVEYFERFLIIVSKNTGIDTNDVNCLSPLWTYKLLTLLSVLMIIGEIIAFLS
;
A
#
# COMPACT_ATOMS: atom_id res chain seq x y z
N MET A 1 -21.42 9.01 7.87
CA MET A 1 -20.27 8.59 8.69
C MET A 1 -19.12 8.32 7.74
N ILE A 2 -17.96 8.94 7.95
CA ILE A 2 -16.78 8.74 7.10
C ILE A 2 -15.86 7.77 7.84
N GLU A 3 -15.51 6.66 7.20
CA GLU A 3 -14.52 5.72 7.72
C GLU A 3 -13.26 5.78 6.86
N LYS A 4 -12.08 5.82 7.52
CA LYS A 4 -10.77 5.85 6.88
C LYS A 4 -10.06 4.52 7.08
N PHE A 5 -9.60 3.93 5.99
CA PHE A 5 -8.81 2.70 5.96
C PHE A 5 -7.39 3.05 5.49
N LYS A 6 -6.43 3.03 6.41
CA LYS A 6 -5.01 3.32 6.12
C LYS A 6 -4.32 2.09 5.57
N THR A 7 -3.21 2.29 4.89
CA THR A 7 -2.31 1.19 4.52
C THR A 7 -1.86 0.44 5.78
N LEU A 8 -1.84 -0.89 5.71
CA LEU A 8 -1.41 -1.77 6.80
C LEU A 8 -0.05 -1.35 7.36
N PHE A 9 0.04 -1.20 8.68
CA PHE A 9 1.29 -0.83 9.36
C PHE A 9 2.46 -1.74 8.97
N PHE A 10 2.25 -3.06 8.91
CA PHE A 10 3.29 -4.01 8.55
C PHE A 10 3.77 -3.88 7.09
N VAL A 11 2.92 -3.46 6.17
CA VAL A 11 3.33 -3.16 4.79
C VAL A 11 4.25 -1.94 4.79
N LYS A 12 3.87 -0.90 5.51
CA LYS A 12 4.67 0.33 5.62
C LYS A 12 6.02 0.05 6.28
N SER A 13 6.02 -0.62 7.43
CA SER A 13 7.25 -0.92 8.17
C SER A 13 8.20 -1.82 7.39
N SER A 14 7.68 -2.86 6.68
CA SER A 14 8.51 -3.76 5.88
C SER A 14 9.20 -3.06 4.71
N LEU A 15 8.50 -2.15 4.02
CA LEU A 15 9.09 -1.41 2.91
C LEU A 15 10.12 -0.38 3.39
N ILE A 16 9.85 0.32 4.49
CA ILE A 16 10.79 1.29 5.06
C ILE A 16 12.04 0.56 5.60
N SER A 17 11.87 -0.53 6.37
CA SER A 17 13.02 -1.27 6.92
C SER A 17 13.86 -1.91 5.81
N LEU A 18 13.22 -2.47 4.78
CA LEU A 18 13.94 -3.01 3.62
C LEU A 18 14.73 -1.93 2.88
N TYR A 19 14.12 -0.77 2.65
CA TYR A 19 14.80 0.35 2.03
C TYR A 19 16.01 0.80 2.85
N LEU A 20 15.85 0.95 4.16
CA LEU A 20 16.95 1.32 5.05
C LEU A 20 18.07 0.27 5.02
N ALA A 21 17.73 -1.02 5.13
CA ALA A 21 18.71 -2.12 5.07
C ALA A 21 19.51 -2.14 3.78
N LEU A 22 18.93 -1.77 2.66
CA LEU A 22 19.63 -1.79 1.36
C LEU A 22 20.41 -0.49 1.08
N THR A 23 20.05 0.62 1.70
CA THR A 23 20.57 1.93 1.29
C THR A 23 21.43 2.63 2.34
N ILE A 24 21.32 2.25 3.62
CA ILE A 24 22.17 2.83 4.69
C ILE A 24 23.66 2.70 4.38
N PRO A 25 24.21 1.54 3.91
CA PRO A 25 25.64 1.41 3.65
C PRO A 25 26.15 2.31 2.52
N ILE A 26 25.29 2.66 1.56
CA ILE A 26 25.70 3.33 0.32
C ILE A 26 26.43 4.66 0.57
N PRO A 27 25.91 5.61 1.37
CA PRO A 27 26.61 6.88 1.66
C PRO A 27 27.95 6.69 2.39
N PHE A 28 28.12 5.61 3.17
CA PHE A 28 29.33 5.34 3.93
C PHE A 28 30.44 4.73 3.07
N ILE A 29 30.06 3.88 2.11
CA ILE A 29 31.02 3.21 1.18
C ILE A 29 31.33 4.09 -0.03
N ALA A 30 30.49 5.08 -0.32
CA ALA A 30 30.67 5.97 -1.46
C ALA A 30 31.99 6.75 -1.39
N ILE A 31 32.67 6.86 -2.54
CA ILE A 31 33.85 7.70 -2.71
C ILE A 31 33.47 9.16 -2.38
N ASP A 32 34.38 9.92 -1.77
CA ASP A 32 34.12 11.30 -1.28
C ASP A 32 33.44 12.21 -2.29
N ARG A 33 33.81 12.08 -3.57
CA ARG A 33 33.20 12.83 -4.67
C ARG A 33 31.71 12.56 -4.85
N PHE A 34 31.22 11.37 -4.46
CA PHE A 34 29.83 10.94 -4.65
C PHE A 34 29.03 10.84 -3.34
N LYS A 35 29.65 11.09 -2.19
CA LYS A 35 28.95 11.03 -0.88
C LYS A 35 27.72 11.94 -0.82
N THR A 36 27.86 13.19 -1.25
CA THR A 36 26.74 14.14 -1.22
C THR A 36 25.60 13.70 -2.14
N LEU A 37 25.93 13.18 -3.33
CA LEU A 37 24.93 12.68 -4.26
C LEU A 37 24.22 11.44 -3.72
N SER A 38 24.95 10.50 -3.12
CA SER A 38 24.37 9.29 -2.53
C SER A 38 23.48 9.62 -1.34
N LEU A 39 23.87 10.57 -0.48
CA LEU A 39 23.03 11.03 0.62
C LEU A 39 21.74 11.70 0.12
N PHE A 40 21.84 12.55 -0.90
CA PHE A 40 20.67 13.17 -1.52
C PHE A 40 19.72 12.11 -2.09
N THR A 41 20.23 11.14 -2.85
CA THR A 41 19.43 10.05 -3.41
C THR A 41 18.78 9.19 -2.32
N PHE A 42 19.49 8.94 -1.22
CA PHE A 42 18.96 8.25 -0.05
C PHE A 42 17.76 8.99 0.56
N VAL A 43 17.88 10.29 0.81
CA VAL A 43 16.79 11.09 1.40
C VAL A 43 15.58 11.16 0.47
N VAL A 44 15.81 11.40 -0.83
CA VAL A 44 14.74 11.45 -1.85
C VAL A 44 14.03 10.11 -1.96
N GLY A 45 14.76 9.00 -2.00
CA GLY A 45 14.17 7.66 -2.05
C GLY A 45 13.34 7.32 -0.80
N LEU A 46 13.83 7.69 0.39
CA LEU A 46 13.07 7.53 1.63
C LEU A 46 11.76 8.32 1.61
N TYR A 47 11.81 9.56 1.14
CA TYR A 47 10.61 10.38 0.97
C TYR A 47 9.59 9.69 0.04
N PHE A 48 10.02 9.16 -1.11
CA PHE A 48 9.14 8.43 -2.03
C PHE A 48 8.51 7.19 -1.40
N ILE A 49 9.27 6.41 -0.63
CA ILE A 49 8.73 5.22 0.04
C ILE A 49 7.68 5.60 1.09
N ILE A 50 7.94 6.62 1.89
CA ILE A 50 6.99 7.12 2.88
C ILE A 50 5.72 7.64 2.18
N ASP A 51 5.86 8.37 1.08
CA ASP A 51 4.74 8.92 0.32
C ASP A 51 3.86 7.79 -0.27
N ILE A 52 4.46 6.82 -0.99
CA ILE A 52 3.76 5.67 -1.58
C ILE A 52 3.04 4.82 -0.52
N THR A 53 3.62 4.70 0.68
CA THR A 53 3.03 3.91 1.77
C THR A 53 2.03 4.68 2.64
N SER A 54 1.83 5.96 2.37
CA SER A 54 0.90 6.82 3.13
C SER A 54 -0.50 6.88 2.54
N ASP A 55 -0.80 6.02 1.59
CA ASP A 55 -2.13 5.90 0.96
C ASP A 55 -3.21 5.51 1.97
N TYR A 56 -4.42 6.03 1.78
CA TYR A 56 -5.59 5.65 2.55
C TYR A 56 -6.85 5.67 1.69
N VAL A 57 -7.87 4.94 2.13
CA VAL A 57 -9.19 4.90 1.51
C VAL A 57 -10.21 5.50 2.46
N GLU A 58 -11.03 6.38 1.96
CA GLU A 58 -12.17 6.91 2.70
C GLU A 58 -13.48 6.35 2.12
N THR A 59 -14.32 5.81 2.99
CA THR A 59 -15.69 5.43 2.64
C THR A 59 -16.66 6.41 3.29
N CYS A 60 -17.50 7.04 2.50
CA CYS A 60 -18.56 7.92 3.00
C CYS A 60 -19.91 7.20 2.94
N ASN A 61 -20.53 7.03 4.09
CA ASN A 61 -21.87 6.46 4.16
C ASN A 61 -22.91 7.60 4.28
N ASN A 62 -23.18 8.26 3.17
CA ASN A 62 -24.28 9.21 3.06
C ASN A 62 -25.36 8.60 2.16
N LYS A 63 -26.63 8.63 2.59
CA LYS A 63 -27.74 7.95 1.89
C LYS A 63 -27.92 8.35 0.41
N ASN A 64 -27.30 9.45 -0.03
CA ASN A 64 -27.45 9.99 -1.40
C ASN A 64 -26.15 10.10 -2.22
N SER A 65 -24.97 9.89 -1.63
CA SER A 65 -23.68 9.97 -2.35
C SER A 65 -22.67 9.10 -1.62
N TYR A 66 -22.38 7.98 -2.21
CA TYR A 66 -21.37 7.06 -1.70
C TYR A 66 -20.04 7.39 -2.39
N LYS A 67 -19.21 8.09 -1.66
CA LYS A 67 -17.93 8.58 -2.12
C LYS A 67 -16.84 7.68 -1.54
N THR A 68 -16.23 6.85 -2.37
CA THR A 68 -14.96 6.22 -2.03
C THR A 68 -13.89 7.10 -2.63
N SER A 69 -13.28 7.95 -1.82
CA SER A 69 -12.22 8.82 -2.26
C SER A 69 -10.90 8.15 -1.97
N PHE A 70 -10.20 7.74 -3.00
CA PHE A 70 -8.80 7.36 -2.91
C PHE A 70 -8.00 8.67 -2.83
N ASN A 71 -7.75 9.14 -1.63
CA ASN A 71 -6.92 10.31 -1.44
C ASN A 71 -5.47 9.85 -1.28
N SER A 72 -4.87 9.47 -2.39
CA SER A 72 -3.44 9.30 -2.49
C SER A 72 -2.85 10.69 -2.68
N LYS A 73 -2.09 11.17 -1.71
CA LYS A 73 -1.24 12.35 -1.87
C LYS A 73 -0.01 12.06 -2.73
N THR A 74 0.07 10.88 -3.33
CA THR A 74 1.18 10.47 -4.17
C THR A 74 1.16 11.26 -5.47
N LEU A 75 2.27 11.87 -5.84
CA LEU A 75 2.46 12.59 -7.11
C LEU A 75 2.16 11.74 -8.36
N TRP A 76 2.10 10.41 -8.21
CA TRP A 76 2.06 9.45 -9.31
C TRP A 76 0.74 8.70 -9.45
N ARG A 77 -0.17 8.73 -8.46
CA ARG A 77 -1.45 8.04 -8.55
C ARG A 77 -2.60 9.02 -8.71
N LYS A 78 -3.38 8.80 -9.75
CA LYS A 78 -4.62 9.53 -9.97
C LYS A 78 -5.61 9.15 -8.87
N ASN A 79 -6.07 10.14 -8.11
CA ASN A 79 -7.18 9.95 -7.18
C ASN A 79 -8.40 9.52 -7.97
N TRP A 80 -9.11 8.52 -7.47
CA TRP A 80 -10.38 8.11 -8.05
C TRP A 80 -11.49 8.17 -7.02
N GLU A 81 -12.65 8.44 -7.50
CA GLU A 81 -13.85 8.54 -6.72
C GLU A 81 -14.97 7.80 -7.44
N ILE A 82 -15.68 6.93 -6.74
CA ILE A 82 -16.73 6.10 -7.31
C ILE A 82 -17.96 6.12 -6.39
N SER A 83 -19.14 6.24 -6.99
CA SER A 83 -20.41 6.07 -6.28
C SER A 83 -20.72 4.57 -6.14
N TRP A 84 -21.22 4.15 -4.98
CA TRP A 84 -21.63 2.75 -4.76
C TRP A 84 -22.66 2.24 -5.79
N LYS A 85 -23.53 3.14 -6.27
CA LYS A 85 -24.56 2.84 -7.25
C LYS A 85 -24.00 2.55 -8.65
N ASP A 86 -22.80 3.06 -8.92
CA ASP A 86 -22.14 2.90 -10.20
C ASP A 86 -21.35 1.58 -10.29
N ILE A 87 -21.12 0.90 -9.16
CA ILE A 87 -20.42 -0.38 -9.11
C ILE A 87 -21.36 -1.48 -9.57
N LYS A 88 -20.99 -2.14 -10.68
CA LYS A 88 -21.77 -3.21 -11.28
C LYS A 88 -21.39 -4.59 -10.73
N PHE A 89 -20.09 -4.88 -10.66
CA PHE A 89 -19.54 -6.13 -10.14
C PHE A 89 -18.05 -5.98 -9.78
N ILE A 90 -17.52 -7.00 -9.08
CA ILE A 90 -16.10 -7.12 -8.77
C ILE A 90 -15.47 -8.12 -9.75
N LYS A 91 -14.40 -7.72 -10.45
CA LYS A 91 -13.61 -8.55 -11.34
C LYS A 91 -12.29 -8.92 -10.68
N SER A 92 -11.95 -10.21 -10.67
CA SER A 92 -10.63 -10.68 -10.23
C SER A 92 -9.73 -10.93 -11.44
N LEU A 93 -8.44 -10.57 -11.30
CA LEU A 93 -7.40 -10.89 -12.27
C LEU A 93 -6.26 -11.61 -11.54
N PRO A 94 -5.76 -12.74 -12.08
CA PRO A 94 -4.62 -13.43 -11.52
C PRO A 94 -3.34 -12.61 -11.74
N THR A 95 -2.45 -12.61 -10.76
CA THR A 95 -1.10 -12.06 -10.89
C THR A 95 -0.10 -13.16 -11.27
N SER A 96 1.05 -12.78 -11.80
CA SER A 96 2.16 -13.71 -12.11
C SER A 96 2.66 -14.49 -10.87
N GLN A 97 2.38 -14.00 -9.67
CA GLN A 97 2.76 -14.62 -8.39
C GLN A 97 1.69 -15.53 -7.78
N GLY A 98 0.62 -15.86 -8.54
CA GLY A 98 -0.47 -16.71 -8.07
C GLY A 98 -1.50 -16.03 -7.16
N SER A 99 -1.33 -14.76 -6.83
CA SER A 99 -2.30 -13.96 -6.10
C SER A 99 -3.39 -13.42 -7.04
N LYS A 100 -4.49 -12.91 -6.48
CA LYS A 100 -5.55 -12.25 -7.26
C LYS A 100 -5.62 -10.78 -6.90
N VAL A 101 -5.79 -9.95 -7.90
CA VAL A 101 -6.06 -8.52 -7.76
C VAL A 101 -7.51 -8.26 -8.17
N TYR A 102 -8.22 -7.44 -7.42
CA TYR A 102 -9.65 -7.21 -7.62
C TYR A 102 -9.91 -5.76 -8.04
N TYR A 103 -10.89 -5.61 -8.91
CA TYR A 103 -11.31 -4.33 -9.46
C TYR A 103 -12.83 -4.16 -9.31
N PHE A 104 -13.25 -2.97 -8.90
CA PHE A 104 -14.63 -2.52 -9.11
C PHE A 104 -14.82 -2.19 -10.57
N ILE A 105 -15.84 -2.78 -11.20
CA ILE A 105 -16.25 -2.43 -12.56
C ILE A 105 -17.53 -1.62 -12.47
N THR A 106 -17.51 -0.45 -13.10
CA THR A 106 -18.67 0.44 -13.14
C THR A 106 -19.62 0.12 -14.27
N ASN A 107 -20.82 0.70 -14.20
CA ASN A 107 -21.81 0.62 -15.27
C ASN A 107 -21.27 1.21 -16.60
N ASN A 108 -20.34 2.16 -16.54
CA ASN A 108 -19.70 2.79 -17.71
C ASN A 108 -18.49 1.99 -18.23
N GLY A 109 -18.17 0.84 -17.64
CA GLY A 109 -17.03 0.01 -18.03
C GLY A 109 -15.69 0.45 -17.47
N GLU A 110 -15.63 1.49 -16.66
CA GLU A 110 -14.40 1.89 -15.95
C GLU A 110 -14.03 0.86 -14.89
N SER A 111 -12.72 0.73 -14.63
CA SER A 111 -12.18 -0.20 -13.65
C SER A 111 -11.37 0.50 -12.57
N PHE A 112 -11.67 0.23 -11.30
CA PHE A 112 -11.00 0.83 -10.14
C PHE A 112 -10.42 -0.26 -9.25
N LEU A 113 -9.13 -0.16 -8.94
CA LEU A 113 -8.42 -1.14 -8.13
C LEU A 113 -8.94 -1.15 -6.69
N ILE A 114 -9.30 -2.33 -6.18
CA ILE A 114 -9.67 -2.51 -4.77
C ILE A 114 -8.41 -2.49 -3.91
N PRO A 115 -8.34 -1.68 -2.85
CA PRO A 115 -7.17 -1.53 -2.00
C PRO A 115 -7.02 -2.72 -1.04
N GLN A 116 -6.34 -3.78 -1.45
CA GLN A 116 -6.18 -5.03 -0.68
C GLN A 116 -5.16 -4.95 0.47
N ARG A 117 -4.47 -3.83 0.65
CA ARG A 117 -3.40 -3.62 1.65
C ARG A 117 -3.78 -2.60 2.72
N VAL A 118 -5.07 -2.48 3.02
CA VAL A 118 -5.57 -1.56 4.06
C VAL A 118 -5.85 -2.29 5.38
N GLU A 119 -5.77 -1.54 6.47
CA GLU A 119 -6.19 -2.03 7.79
C GLU A 119 -7.70 -2.31 7.79
N TYR A 120 -8.09 -3.35 8.54
CA TYR A 120 -9.51 -3.76 8.65
C TYR A 120 -10.16 -4.05 7.29
N PHE A 121 -9.44 -4.69 6.38
CA PHE A 121 -9.91 -4.98 5.02
C PHE A 121 -11.25 -5.72 4.99
N GLU A 122 -11.48 -6.69 5.89
CA GLU A 122 -12.76 -7.38 6.02
C GLU A 122 -13.92 -6.42 6.32
N ARG A 123 -13.70 -5.45 7.22
CA ARG A 123 -14.69 -4.41 7.52
C ARG A 123 -14.98 -3.53 6.31
N PHE A 124 -13.94 -3.21 5.53
CA PHE A 124 -14.11 -2.50 4.27
C PHE A 124 -14.99 -3.30 3.30
N LEU A 125 -14.76 -4.62 3.15
CA LEU A 125 -15.57 -5.49 2.30
C LEU A 125 -17.04 -5.60 2.77
N ILE A 126 -17.28 -5.67 4.08
CA ILE A 126 -18.64 -5.65 4.64
C ILE A 126 -19.36 -4.35 4.26
N ILE A 127 -18.68 -3.20 4.31
CA ILE A 127 -19.26 -1.92 3.90
C ILE A 127 -19.57 -1.91 2.40
N VAL A 128 -18.66 -2.44 1.58
CA VAL A 128 -18.88 -2.60 0.13
C VAL A 128 -20.11 -3.46 -0.13
N SER A 129 -20.17 -4.67 0.43
CA SER A 129 -21.29 -5.60 0.25
C SER A 129 -22.61 -4.99 0.71
N LYS A 130 -22.65 -4.32 1.86
CA LYS A 130 -23.83 -3.66 2.41
C LYS A 130 -24.37 -2.55 1.50
N ASN A 131 -23.48 -1.80 0.84
CA ASN A 131 -23.88 -0.63 0.05
C ASN A 131 -24.13 -0.97 -1.43
N THR A 132 -23.51 -2.02 -1.95
CA THR A 132 -23.64 -2.42 -3.36
C THR A 132 -24.51 -3.66 -3.57
N GLY A 133 -24.71 -4.49 -2.52
CA GLY A 133 -25.37 -5.79 -2.62
C GLY A 133 -24.50 -6.86 -3.30
N ILE A 134 -23.24 -6.57 -3.63
CA ILE A 134 -22.32 -7.50 -4.31
C ILE A 134 -21.70 -8.42 -3.26
N ASP A 135 -21.62 -9.72 -3.59
CA ASP A 135 -20.91 -10.69 -2.78
C ASP A 135 -19.41 -10.41 -2.79
N THR A 136 -18.82 -10.34 -1.61
CA THR A 136 -17.39 -10.05 -1.40
C THR A 136 -16.64 -11.21 -0.74
N ASN A 137 -17.26 -12.37 -0.55
CA ASN A 137 -16.68 -13.52 0.16
C ASN A 137 -15.41 -14.06 -0.51
N ASP A 138 -15.33 -13.97 -1.84
CA ASP A 138 -14.16 -14.42 -2.62
C ASP A 138 -13.02 -13.39 -2.66
N VAL A 139 -13.21 -12.19 -2.10
CA VAL A 139 -12.22 -11.11 -2.16
C VAL A 139 -11.26 -11.22 -0.98
N ASN A 140 -10.01 -11.58 -1.26
CA ASN A 140 -8.98 -11.82 -0.26
C ASN A 140 -7.90 -10.73 -0.25
N CYS A 141 -7.14 -10.65 0.84
CA CYS A 141 -5.94 -9.83 0.92
C CYS A 141 -4.90 -10.30 -0.11
N LEU A 142 -4.11 -9.38 -0.65
CA LEU A 142 -3.10 -9.67 -1.68
C LEU A 142 -2.00 -10.62 -1.18
N SER A 143 -1.58 -10.45 0.06
CA SER A 143 -0.54 -11.27 0.70
C SER A 143 -0.85 -11.45 2.18
N PRO A 144 -0.53 -12.61 2.76
CA PRO A 144 -0.74 -12.86 4.19
C PRO A 144 0.18 -11.96 5.04
N LEU A 145 -0.31 -11.54 6.20
CA LEU A 145 0.40 -10.61 7.12
C LEU A 145 1.76 -11.12 7.58
N TRP A 146 1.94 -12.43 7.69
CA TRP A 146 3.19 -13.02 8.16
C TRP A 146 4.36 -12.73 7.21
N THR A 147 4.12 -12.58 5.90
CA THR A 147 5.17 -12.26 4.92
C THR A 147 5.77 -10.88 5.17
N TYR A 148 4.95 -9.90 5.49
CA TYR A 148 5.43 -8.55 5.84
C TYR A 148 6.19 -8.53 7.17
N LYS A 149 5.72 -9.30 8.18
CA LYS A 149 6.41 -9.46 9.46
C LYS A 149 7.78 -10.11 9.28
N LEU A 150 7.85 -11.17 8.48
CA LEU A 150 9.11 -11.85 8.17
C LEU A 150 10.07 -10.92 7.43
N LEU A 151 9.59 -10.19 6.43
CA LEU A 151 10.41 -9.23 5.69
C LEU A 151 10.96 -8.13 6.60
N THR A 152 10.13 -7.59 7.50
CA THR A 152 10.56 -6.61 8.50
C THR A 152 11.64 -7.19 9.41
N LEU A 153 11.46 -8.41 9.92
CA LEU A 153 12.43 -9.08 10.78
C LEU A 153 13.78 -9.25 10.08
N LEU A 154 13.77 -9.78 8.85
CA LEU A 154 15.00 -9.98 8.06
C LEU A 154 15.71 -8.65 7.77
N SER A 155 14.96 -7.60 7.43
CA SER A 155 15.52 -6.27 7.17
C SER A 155 16.16 -5.66 8.43
N VAL A 156 15.52 -5.82 9.60
CA VAL A 156 16.09 -5.36 10.87
C VAL A 156 17.37 -6.14 11.22
N LEU A 157 17.41 -7.45 11.00
CA LEU A 157 18.62 -8.25 11.21
C LEU A 157 19.76 -7.80 10.29
N MET A 158 19.47 -7.46 9.04
CA MET A 158 20.47 -6.88 8.11
C MET A 158 21.02 -5.57 8.66
N ILE A 159 20.17 -4.64 9.08
CA ILE A 159 20.60 -3.35 9.65
C ILE A 159 21.49 -3.56 10.88
N ILE A 160 21.14 -4.49 11.77
CA ILE A 160 21.97 -4.82 12.95
C ILE A 160 23.34 -5.35 12.51
N GLY A 161 23.37 -6.26 11.52
CA GLY A 161 24.63 -6.78 10.97
C GLY A 161 25.51 -5.69 10.37
N GLU A 162 24.93 -4.73 9.64
CA GLU A 162 25.64 -3.57 9.11
C GLU A 162 26.23 -2.70 10.21
N ILE A 163 25.44 -2.39 11.24
CA ILE A 163 25.92 -1.59 12.40
C ILE A 163 27.09 -2.29 13.07
N ILE A 164 27.02 -3.61 13.29
CA ILE A 164 28.14 -4.36 13.88
C ILE A 164 29.38 -4.30 12.98
N ALA A 165 29.19 -4.47 11.67
CA ALA A 165 30.29 -4.40 10.71
C ALA A 165 30.95 -3.01 10.60
N PHE A 166 30.21 -1.93 10.88
CA PHE A 166 30.76 -0.59 10.91
C PHE A 166 31.47 -0.25 12.24
N LEU A 167 31.16 -0.96 13.32
CA LEU A 167 31.76 -0.76 14.64
C LEU A 167 32.98 -1.62 14.89
N SER A 168 33.17 -2.68 14.11
CA SER A 168 34.32 -3.60 14.15
C SER A 168 35.48 -3.12 13.31
#